data_1e0b735fda304f4c0f2715f655ab7244
#
_entry.id   1e0b735fda304f4c0f2715f655ab7244
#
_cell.length_a   1.000
_cell.length_b   1.000
_cell.length_c   1.000
_cell.angle_alpha   90.00
_cell.angle_beta   90.00
_cell.angle_gamma   90.00
#
_symmetry.space_group_name_H-M   'P 1'
#
loop_
_entity.id
_entity.type
_entity.pdbx_description
1 polymer ?
#
loop_
_entity_poly.entity_id
_entity_poly.type
_entity_poly.pdbx_seq_one_letter_code
_entity_poly.pdbx_strand_id
1 'polypeptide(L)'
;MHQLRHTFFALLVALTAFAAATPAMAAQTAPEFAGIANWQNSRPLTMKSLRGKVVLIDFWAYSCINCLRTLPHVTRWYDQYKDKGLVIVGVHSPEFAFEKQDGNVRDAIAKYNIKYPVAQDNDLETWDAWDNQYWPAEYLVDQRGNVIAHHFGEGNYAEMENAIRTLLGLPRLEATTEADKDAPDFTQLGSPEMYFGSDRAKNNASPGGDSAGTRDFTAPSRLELNQFALIGKWEIGRQNATLVGANGEIRLHFKAKKVHMVASANDAVTLEIAVDGKPMAPVTVQKSKLYTLFDGDGYKDHVLTIKIPKGGFHAFTFTFG
;
A
#
# COMPACT_ATOMS: atom_id res chain seq x y z
N MET A 1 -32.72 16.89 -88.41
CA MET A 1 -31.38 17.25 -87.86
C MET A 1 -31.56 18.13 -86.65
N HIS A 2 -31.53 17.54 -85.47
CA HIS A 2 -31.59 18.27 -84.20
C HIS A 2 -30.43 17.82 -83.35
N GLN A 3 -29.53 18.73 -83.09
CA GLN A 3 -28.41 18.50 -82.17
C GLN A 3 -28.86 18.78 -80.71
N LEU A 4 -28.79 17.78 -79.86
CA LEU A 4 -28.90 17.94 -78.39
C LEU A 4 -27.55 18.37 -77.83
N ARG A 5 -27.52 19.51 -77.13
CA ARG A 5 -26.39 19.98 -76.30
C ARG A 5 -26.61 19.46 -74.92
N HIS A 6 -25.69 18.61 -74.45
CA HIS A 6 -25.62 18.19 -73.05
C HIS A 6 -24.77 19.21 -72.27
N THR A 7 -25.38 19.88 -71.26
CA THR A 7 -24.71 20.74 -70.28
C THR A 7 -24.37 19.94 -69.11
N PHE A 8 -23.07 19.73 -68.84
CA PHE A 8 -22.58 19.11 -67.59
C PHE A 8 -22.53 20.18 -66.46
N PHE A 9 -23.31 19.98 -65.37
CA PHE A 9 -23.19 20.73 -64.14
C PHE A 9 -22.19 20.02 -63.25
N ALA A 10 -21.02 20.64 -63.00
CA ALA A 10 -20.05 20.15 -62.05
C ALA A 10 -20.45 20.64 -60.61
N LEU A 11 -20.86 19.72 -59.82
CA LEU A 11 -21.16 19.98 -58.37
C LEU A 11 -19.85 19.97 -57.58
N LEU A 12 -19.39 21.15 -57.12
CA LEU A 12 -18.23 21.27 -56.22
C LEU A 12 -18.69 20.99 -54.78
N VAL A 13 -18.36 19.81 -54.25
CA VAL A 13 -18.58 19.48 -52.80
C VAL A 13 -17.41 20.02 -52.03
N ALA A 14 -17.62 21.10 -51.26
CA ALA A 14 -16.65 21.62 -50.31
C ALA A 14 -16.66 20.73 -49.04
N LEU A 15 -15.61 19.91 -48.87
CA LEU A 15 -15.38 19.20 -47.61
C LEU A 15 -14.89 20.20 -46.55
N THR A 16 -15.75 20.62 -45.65
CA THR A 16 -15.34 21.31 -44.43
C THR A 16 -14.83 20.27 -43.41
N ALA A 17 -13.52 20.19 -43.24
CA ALA A 17 -12.91 19.39 -42.16
C ALA A 17 -13.25 20.02 -40.81
N PHE A 18 -14.20 19.43 -40.09
CA PHE A 18 -14.42 19.72 -38.69
C PHE A 18 -13.26 19.08 -37.89
N ALA A 19 -12.29 19.87 -37.48
CA ALA A 19 -11.32 19.44 -36.48
C ALA A 19 -12.08 19.27 -35.15
N ALA A 20 -12.39 18.04 -34.80
CA ALA A 20 -12.89 17.70 -33.46
C ALA A 20 -11.80 18.04 -32.45
N ALA A 21 -11.94 19.17 -31.78
CA ALA A 21 -11.14 19.47 -30.62
C ALA A 21 -11.48 18.42 -29.53
N THR A 22 -10.56 17.49 -29.25
CA THR A 22 -10.66 16.62 -28.09
C THR A 22 -10.76 17.53 -26.86
N PRO A 23 -11.79 17.37 -26.00
CA PRO A 23 -11.86 18.14 -24.76
C PRO A 23 -10.60 17.85 -23.97
N ALA A 24 -9.77 18.85 -23.74
CA ALA A 24 -8.69 18.76 -22.75
C ALA A 24 -9.37 18.43 -21.41
N MET A 25 -9.08 17.28 -20.83
CA MET A 25 -9.52 16.98 -19.46
C MET A 25 -9.10 18.18 -18.61
N ALA A 26 -10.07 18.80 -17.93
CA ALA A 26 -9.79 19.90 -17.03
C ALA A 26 -8.80 19.41 -15.99
N ALA A 27 -7.65 20.07 -15.88
CA ALA A 27 -6.62 19.71 -14.92
C ALA A 27 -7.24 19.76 -13.52
N GLN A 28 -7.26 18.62 -12.81
CA GLN A 28 -7.83 18.53 -11.49
C GLN A 28 -6.90 19.24 -10.49
N THR A 29 -7.40 20.30 -9.85
CA THR A 29 -6.64 20.98 -8.80
C THR A 29 -6.44 20.03 -7.61
N ALA A 30 -5.20 19.93 -7.14
CA ALA A 30 -4.86 19.13 -5.96
C ALA A 30 -5.62 19.64 -4.73
N PRO A 31 -6.31 18.76 -3.98
CA PRO A 31 -6.96 19.11 -2.72
C PRO A 31 -5.96 19.59 -1.66
N GLU A 32 -6.42 20.38 -0.68
CA GLU A 32 -5.61 20.76 0.47
C GLU A 32 -5.46 19.59 1.46
N PHE A 33 -4.47 19.69 2.34
CA PHE A 33 -4.34 18.82 3.49
C PHE A 33 -5.43 19.16 4.51
N ALA A 34 -6.22 18.19 4.91
CA ALA A 34 -7.31 18.30 5.88
C ALA A 34 -7.05 17.39 7.09
N GLY A 35 -7.49 17.78 8.28
CA GLY A 35 -7.48 16.96 9.48
C GLY A 35 -6.11 16.43 9.93
N ILE A 36 -5.01 17.07 9.55
CA ILE A 36 -3.66 16.59 9.89
C ILE A 36 -3.43 16.75 11.40
N ALA A 37 -3.30 15.62 12.09
CA ALA A 37 -3.08 15.57 13.54
C ALA A 37 -1.69 16.06 13.93
N ASN A 38 -0.66 15.78 13.12
CA ASN A 38 0.71 16.18 13.39
C ASN A 38 1.55 16.21 12.11
N TRP A 39 2.63 17.02 12.12
CA TRP A 39 3.65 17.07 11.07
C TRP A 39 5.00 16.65 11.63
N GLN A 40 5.70 15.78 10.89
CA GLN A 40 7.08 15.38 11.17
C GLN A 40 8.01 15.94 10.09
N ASN A 41 9.26 16.21 10.42
CA ASN A 41 10.30 16.74 9.53
C ASN A 41 10.02 18.14 8.94
N SER A 42 8.88 18.77 9.26
CA SER A 42 8.56 20.13 8.80
C SER A 42 7.57 20.83 9.71
N ARG A 43 7.39 22.14 9.49
CA ARG A 43 6.19 22.87 9.94
C ARG A 43 5.01 22.48 9.07
N PRO A 44 3.76 22.76 9.50
CA PRO A 44 2.58 22.53 8.67
C PRO A 44 2.70 23.16 7.28
N LEU A 45 2.38 22.37 6.24
CA LEU A 45 2.37 22.77 4.85
C LEU A 45 0.94 22.87 4.33
N THR A 46 0.75 23.63 3.25
CA THR A 46 -0.50 23.70 2.49
C THR A 46 -0.18 23.56 1.00
N MET A 47 -1.09 23.00 0.19
CA MET A 47 -0.91 22.96 -1.25
C MET A 47 -0.74 24.36 -1.86
N LYS A 48 -1.40 25.36 -1.25
CA LYS A 48 -1.21 26.77 -1.61
C LYS A 48 0.24 27.23 -1.39
N SER A 49 0.89 26.85 -0.27
CA SER A 49 2.28 27.22 0.02
C SER A 49 3.30 26.51 -0.86
N LEU A 50 2.90 25.42 -1.49
CA LEU A 50 3.72 24.60 -2.38
C LEU A 50 3.62 25.00 -3.87
N ARG A 51 2.84 26.04 -4.21
CA ARG A 51 2.79 26.57 -5.58
C ARG A 51 4.19 26.97 -6.06
N GLY A 52 4.47 26.67 -7.34
CA GLY A 52 5.80 26.88 -7.94
C GLY A 52 6.76 25.71 -7.73
N LYS A 53 6.36 24.67 -6.98
CA LYS A 53 7.11 23.42 -6.79
C LYS A 53 6.45 22.27 -7.52
N VAL A 54 7.22 21.28 -7.93
CA VAL A 54 6.74 19.94 -8.27
C VAL A 54 6.50 19.22 -6.96
N VAL A 55 5.30 18.67 -6.74
CA VAL A 55 4.97 18.02 -5.47
C VAL A 55 4.57 16.56 -5.72
N LEU A 56 5.17 15.66 -4.97
CA LEU A 56 4.73 14.26 -4.89
C LEU A 56 4.05 14.07 -3.54
N ILE A 57 2.79 13.65 -3.57
CA ILE A 57 2.04 13.19 -2.40
C ILE A 57 2.11 11.68 -2.39
N ASP A 58 2.60 11.11 -1.29
CA ASP A 58 2.77 9.67 -1.07
C ASP A 58 1.91 9.25 0.11
N PHE A 59 0.76 8.59 -0.15
CA PHE A 59 -0.08 7.99 0.89
C PHE A 59 0.51 6.65 1.32
N TRP A 60 0.85 6.53 2.58
CA TRP A 60 1.52 5.36 3.12
C TRP A 60 1.09 5.02 4.55
N ALA A 61 1.37 3.78 4.97
CA ALA A 61 1.27 3.33 6.34
C ALA A 61 2.52 2.53 6.72
N TYR A 62 3.01 2.67 7.95
CA TYR A 62 4.32 2.11 8.30
C TYR A 62 4.33 0.59 8.50
N SER A 63 3.18 -0.06 8.57
CA SER A 63 3.09 -1.52 8.63
C SER A 63 2.65 -2.16 7.31
N CYS A 64 2.35 -1.36 6.27
CA CYS A 64 1.99 -1.82 4.94
C CYS A 64 3.23 -2.29 4.17
N ILE A 65 3.33 -3.58 3.81
CA ILE A 65 4.51 -4.13 3.10
C ILE A 65 4.74 -3.47 1.74
N ASN A 66 3.68 -3.18 0.98
CA ASN A 66 3.78 -2.54 -0.33
C ASN A 66 4.34 -1.12 -0.21
N CYS A 67 3.93 -0.37 0.84
CA CYS A 67 4.50 0.93 1.16
C CYS A 67 5.98 0.81 1.49
N LEU A 68 6.36 -0.17 2.32
CA LEU A 68 7.75 -0.37 2.73
C LEU A 68 8.67 -0.71 1.56
N ARG A 69 8.16 -1.39 0.53
CA ARG A 69 8.89 -1.64 -0.72
C ARG A 69 8.98 -0.39 -1.61
N THR A 70 8.00 0.51 -1.54
CA THR A 70 8.00 1.79 -2.28
C THR A 70 8.93 2.84 -1.66
N LEU A 71 9.07 2.87 -0.33
CA LEU A 71 9.86 3.89 0.39
C LEU A 71 11.30 4.09 -0.11
N PRO A 72 12.10 3.05 -0.49
CA PRO A 72 13.44 3.25 -1.03
C PRO A 72 13.46 4.11 -2.30
N HIS A 73 12.43 4.01 -3.15
CA HIS A 73 12.31 4.83 -4.36
C HIS A 73 11.95 6.27 -4.00
N VAL A 74 10.95 6.48 -3.14
CA VAL A 74 10.49 7.81 -2.71
C VAL A 74 11.62 8.57 -1.97
N THR A 75 12.34 7.91 -1.06
CA THR A 75 13.49 8.51 -0.34
C THR A 75 14.62 8.86 -1.29
N ARG A 76 14.92 8.02 -2.28
CA ARG A 76 15.90 8.29 -3.32
C ARG A 76 15.50 9.49 -4.18
N TRP A 77 14.25 9.58 -4.63
CA TRP A 77 13.75 10.74 -5.40
C TRP A 77 13.86 12.03 -4.61
N TYR A 78 13.51 12.00 -3.31
CA TYR A 78 13.69 13.15 -2.44
C TYR A 78 15.15 13.61 -2.39
N ASP A 79 16.09 12.71 -2.11
CA ASP A 79 17.50 13.04 -2.01
C ASP A 79 18.07 13.57 -3.34
N GLN A 80 17.60 13.05 -4.49
CA GLN A 80 18.09 13.46 -5.83
C GLN A 80 17.49 14.76 -6.34
N TYR A 81 16.24 15.08 -5.98
CA TYR A 81 15.48 16.15 -6.65
C TYR A 81 15.01 17.28 -5.72
N LYS A 82 15.16 17.21 -4.41
CA LYS A 82 14.75 18.28 -3.48
C LYS A 82 15.39 19.63 -3.82
N ASP A 83 16.66 19.66 -4.16
CA ASP A 83 17.39 20.87 -4.52
C ASP A 83 17.10 21.33 -5.97
N LYS A 84 16.32 20.56 -6.72
CA LYS A 84 15.88 20.86 -8.10
C LYS A 84 14.41 21.30 -8.17
N GLY A 85 13.75 21.42 -7.01
CA GLY A 85 12.38 21.94 -6.93
C GLY A 85 11.30 20.89 -6.67
N LEU A 86 11.67 19.62 -6.38
CA LEU A 86 10.75 18.59 -5.89
C LEU A 86 10.50 18.79 -4.40
N VAL A 87 9.24 18.75 -4.01
CA VAL A 87 8.81 18.55 -2.63
C VAL A 87 8.07 17.22 -2.55
N ILE A 88 8.40 16.39 -1.58
CA ILE A 88 7.63 15.18 -1.27
C ILE A 88 6.93 15.39 0.06
N VAL A 89 5.67 15.01 0.14
CA VAL A 89 4.89 14.95 1.37
C VAL A 89 4.35 13.53 1.53
N GLY A 90 4.88 12.81 2.51
CA GLY A 90 4.32 11.54 2.91
C GLY A 90 3.08 11.77 3.76
N VAL A 91 1.91 11.35 3.27
CA VAL A 91 0.67 11.40 4.04
C VAL A 91 0.50 10.03 4.70
N HIS A 92 0.81 9.98 6.00
CA HIS A 92 0.66 8.76 6.77
C HIS A 92 -0.79 8.60 7.19
N SER A 93 -1.54 7.77 6.44
CA SER A 93 -2.95 7.46 6.67
C SER A 93 -3.06 6.07 7.29
N PRO A 94 -3.50 5.96 8.54
CA PRO A 94 -3.44 4.71 9.31
C PRO A 94 -4.44 3.67 8.79
N GLU A 95 -3.97 2.45 8.60
CA GLU A 95 -4.80 1.28 8.36
C GLU A 95 -5.35 0.69 9.68
N PHE A 96 -4.53 0.77 10.75
CA PHE A 96 -4.85 0.26 12.08
C PHE A 96 -4.75 1.34 13.15
N ALA A 97 -5.50 1.18 14.26
CA ALA A 97 -5.55 2.16 15.34
C ALA A 97 -4.18 2.47 15.96
N PHE A 98 -3.26 1.48 16.05
CA PHE A 98 -1.93 1.68 16.61
C PHE A 98 -1.05 2.60 15.73
N GLU A 99 -1.36 2.76 14.46
CA GLU A 99 -0.63 3.61 13.52
C GLU A 99 -0.94 5.10 13.72
N LYS A 100 -2.00 5.43 14.46
CA LYS A 100 -2.32 6.81 14.86
C LYS A 100 -1.34 7.39 15.89
N GLN A 101 -0.55 6.54 16.55
CA GLN A 101 0.35 6.96 17.61
C GLN A 101 1.60 7.64 17.05
N ASP A 102 1.79 8.91 17.41
CA ASP A 102 2.90 9.75 16.97
C ASP A 102 4.29 9.11 17.18
N GLY A 103 4.48 8.46 18.34
CA GLY A 103 5.73 7.74 18.66
C GLY A 103 6.05 6.62 17.68
N ASN A 104 5.04 5.85 17.26
CA ASN A 104 5.21 4.76 16.31
C ASN A 104 5.58 5.29 14.92
N VAL A 105 4.94 6.38 14.49
CA VAL A 105 5.24 7.03 13.20
C VAL A 105 6.66 7.61 13.23
N ARG A 106 7.09 8.26 14.32
CA ARG A 106 8.48 8.73 14.49
C ARG A 106 9.50 7.60 14.44
N ASP A 107 9.24 6.50 15.13
CA ASP A 107 10.11 5.32 15.09
C ASP A 107 10.27 4.80 13.65
N ALA A 108 9.18 4.77 12.87
CA ALA A 108 9.18 4.37 11.48
C ALA A 108 9.95 5.36 10.58
N ILE A 109 9.72 6.66 10.73
CA ILE A 109 10.44 7.72 10.01
C ILE A 109 11.95 7.58 10.23
N ALA A 110 12.37 7.39 11.49
CA ALA A 110 13.78 7.18 11.83
C ALA A 110 14.32 5.87 11.23
N LYS A 111 13.59 4.77 11.37
CA LYS A 111 13.99 3.44 10.87
C LYS A 111 14.21 3.43 9.35
N TYR A 112 13.32 4.09 8.59
CA TYR A 112 13.36 4.10 7.13
C TYR A 112 14.08 5.32 6.55
N ASN A 113 14.75 6.13 7.42
CA ASN A 113 15.52 7.31 7.03
C ASN A 113 14.71 8.30 6.17
N ILE A 114 13.43 8.49 6.51
CA ILE A 114 12.53 9.43 5.82
C ILE A 114 12.92 10.85 6.25
N LYS A 115 13.31 11.69 5.28
CA LYS A 115 13.76 13.07 5.52
C LYS A 115 12.79 14.12 5.00
N TYR A 116 11.85 13.71 4.15
CA TYR A 116 10.81 14.60 3.64
C TYR A 116 9.70 14.84 4.67
N PRO A 117 8.90 15.91 4.53
CA PRO A 117 7.73 16.17 5.36
C PRO A 117 6.77 14.99 5.42
N VAL A 118 6.31 14.67 6.64
CA VAL A 118 5.28 13.64 6.86
C VAL A 118 4.11 14.27 7.61
N ALA A 119 2.91 14.14 7.02
CA ALA A 119 1.64 14.56 7.58
C ALA A 119 0.91 13.33 8.15
N GLN A 120 0.52 13.35 9.43
CA GLN A 120 -0.27 12.28 10.05
C GLN A 120 -1.76 12.55 9.85
N ASP A 121 -2.36 11.81 8.93
CA ASP A 121 -3.78 11.90 8.56
C ASP A 121 -4.62 10.89 9.36
N ASN A 122 -4.61 11.06 10.71
CA ASN A 122 -5.14 10.08 11.63
C ASN A 122 -6.63 9.76 11.45
N ASP A 123 -7.42 10.70 10.97
CA ASP A 123 -8.86 10.54 10.79
C ASP A 123 -9.27 10.42 9.32
N LEU A 124 -8.26 10.23 8.42
CA LEU A 124 -8.42 9.99 6.98
C LEU A 124 -9.08 11.17 6.22
N GLU A 125 -9.05 12.40 6.78
CA GLU A 125 -9.68 13.55 6.14
C GLU A 125 -8.92 14.00 4.87
N THR A 126 -7.59 13.93 4.87
CA THR A 126 -6.79 14.16 3.66
C THR A 126 -6.97 13.02 2.67
N TRP A 127 -6.98 11.77 3.13
CA TRP A 127 -7.28 10.59 2.33
C TRP A 127 -8.60 10.74 1.57
N ASP A 128 -9.67 11.11 2.27
CA ASP A 128 -11.01 11.31 1.69
C ASP A 128 -11.03 12.49 0.74
N ALA A 129 -10.36 13.60 1.08
CA ALA A 129 -10.29 14.78 0.21
C ALA A 129 -9.61 14.49 -1.14
N TRP A 130 -8.65 13.55 -1.16
CA TRP A 130 -7.95 13.10 -2.37
C TRP A 130 -8.67 11.94 -3.08
N ASP A 131 -9.83 11.48 -2.60
CA ASP A 131 -10.56 10.30 -3.08
C ASP A 131 -9.65 9.07 -3.16
N ASN A 132 -8.72 8.93 -2.18
CA ASN A 132 -7.76 7.84 -2.18
C ASN A 132 -8.39 6.55 -1.65
N GLN A 133 -7.94 5.39 -2.15
CA GLN A 133 -8.47 4.08 -1.79
C GLN A 133 -7.38 3.02 -1.62
N TYR A 134 -6.12 3.39 -1.77
CA TYR A 134 -5.01 2.43 -1.86
C TYR A 134 -3.80 2.84 -1.02
N TRP A 135 -3.07 1.84 -0.52
CA TRP A 135 -1.73 1.96 0.05
C TRP A 135 -0.74 1.07 -0.73
N PRO A 136 0.41 1.62 -1.18
CA PRO A 136 0.68 3.03 -1.32
C PRO A 136 -0.15 3.68 -2.43
N ALA A 137 -0.22 5.01 -2.45
CA ALA A 137 -0.75 5.76 -3.57
C ALA A 137 0.06 7.04 -3.76
N GLU A 138 0.53 7.26 -4.96
CA GLU A 138 1.34 8.41 -5.32
C GLU A 138 0.54 9.36 -6.23
N TYR A 139 0.58 10.66 -5.94
CA TYR A 139 -0.04 11.69 -6.77
C TYR A 139 1.01 12.76 -7.07
N LEU A 140 1.27 13.00 -8.36
CA LEU A 140 2.22 14.00 -8.83
C LEU A 140 1.49 15.28 -9.22
N VAL A 141 1.92 16.39 -8.64
CA VAL A 141 1.30 17.71 -8.79
C VAL A 141 2.28 18.67 -9.46
N ASP A 142 1.82 19.41 -10.47
CA ASP A 142 2.61 20.40 -11.20
C ASP A 142 2.80 21.70 -10.39
N GLN A 143 3.64 22.60 -10.88
CA GLN A 143 3.95 23.88 -10.24
C GLN A 143 2.71 24.81 -10.13
N ARG A 144 1.67 24.56 -10.92
CA ARG A 144 0.38 25.26 -10.87
C ARG A 144 -0.58 24.65 -9.85
N GLY A 145 -0.20 23.49 -9.27
CA GLY A 145 -0.97 22.77 -8.28
C GLY A 145 -2.06 21.88 -8.87
N ASN A 146 -1.88 21.38 -10.06
CA ASN A 146 -2.80 20.42 -10.66
C ASN A 146 -2.20 19.01 -10.55
N VAL A 147 -3.03 18.03 -10.21
CA VAL A 147 -2.68 16.62 -10.28
C VAL A 147 -2.53 16.22 -11.75
N ILE A 148 -1.36 15.73 -12.13
CA ILE A 148 -1.05 15.39 -13.53
C ILE A 148 -0.74 13.92 -13.76
N ALA A 149 -0.44 13.18 -12.69
CA ALA A 149 -0.23 11.74 -12.71
C ALA A 149 -0.56 11.15 -11.33
N HIS A 150 -0.95 9.90 -11.30
CA HIS A 150 -1.07 9.10 -10.08
C HIS A 150 -0.67 7.65 -10.36
N HIS A 151 -0.27 6.96 -9.30
CA HIS A 151 -0.03 5.53 -9.30
C HIS A 151 -0.57 4.91 -8.03
N PHE A 152 -1.25 3.77 -8.14
CA PHE A 152 -1.84 3.02 -7.02
C PHE A 152 -1.15 1.67 -6.85
N GLY A 153 -0.77 1.37 -5.62
CA GLY A 153 0.02 0.19 -5.31
C GLY A 153 1.52 0.41 -5.53
N GLU A 154 2.31 -0.62 -5.33
CA GLU A 154 3.75 -0.61 -5.59
C GLU A 154 4.08 -0.82 -7.07
N GLY A 155 5.30 -0.43 -7.50
CA GLY A 155 5.76 -0.57 -8.88
C GLY A 155 5.69 0.73 -9.67
N ASN A 156 5.87 0.63 -11.00
CA ASN A 156 5.82 1.76 -11.95
C ASN A 156 6.81 2.91 -11.63
N TYR A 157 7.88 2.61 -10.89
CA TYR A 157 8.80 3.62 -10.35
C TYR A 157 9.54 4.40 -11.43
N ALA A 158 9.91 3.76 -12.54
CA ALA A 158 10.61 4.42 -13.63
C ALA A 158 9.73 5.47 -14.33
N GLU A 159 8.46 5.18 -14.53
CA GLU A 159 7.48 6.09 -15.14
C GLU A 159 7.20 7.27 -14.22
N MET A 160 7.00 7.03 -12.91
CA MET A 160 6.80 8.10 -11.93
C MET A 160 8.04 8.99 -11.82
N GLU A 161 9.23 8.42 -11.75
CA GLU A 161 10.48 9.19 -11.75
C GLU A 161 10.64 10.02 -13.02
N ASN A 162 10.33 9.45 -14.18
CA ASN A 162 10.37 10.17 -15.45
C ASN A 162 9.33 11.29 -15.55
N ALA A 163 8.15 11.13 -14.93
CA ALA A 163 7.17 12.20 -14.82
C ALA A 163 7.67 13.35 -13.92
N ILE A 164 8.26 13.04 -12.76
CA ILE A 164 8.93 14.01 -11.89
C ILE A 164 10.00 14.78 -12.66
N ARG A 165 10.91 14.07 -13.35
CA ARG A 165 12.00 14.67 -14.12
C ARG A 165 11.51 15.59 -15.22
N THR A 166 10.44 15.18 -15.92
CA THR A 166 9.80 15.99 -16.98
C THR A 166 9.31 17.33 -16.42
N LEU A 167 8.62 17.32 -15.26
CA LEU A 167 8.15 18.56 -14.62
C LEU A 167 9.28 19.44 -14.10
N LEU A 168 10.41 18.85 -13.71
CA LEU A 168 11.62 19.55 -13.29
C LEU A 168 12.46 20.06 -14.46
N GLY A 169 12.07 19.82 -15.72
CA GLY A 169 12.86 20.19 -16.90
C GLY A 169 14.15 19.35 -17.07
N LEU A 170 14.20 18.16 -16.50
CA LEU A 170 15.36 17.26 -16.59
C LEU A 170 15.14 16.23 -17.73
N PRO A 171 16.23 15.76 -18.37
CA PRO A 171 16.13 14.67 -19.35
C PRO A 171 15.49 13.42 -18.71
N ARG A 172 14.70 12.70 -19.49
CA ARG A 172 14.18 11.39 -19.06
C ARG A 172 15.33 10.41 -18.85
N LEU A 173 15.16 9.49 -17.89
CA LEU A 173 16.07 8.35 -17.77
C LEU A 173 15.81 7.39 -18.93
N GLU A 174 16.89 6.82 -19.47
CA GLU A 174 16.76 5.64 -20.31
C GLU A 174 16.15 4.51 -19.50
N ALA A 175 15.39 3.65 -20.17
CA ALA A 175 14.74 2.52 -19.50
C ALA A 175 15.84 1.66 -18.84
N THR A 176 15.91 1.67 -17.52
CA THR A 176 16.75 0.74 -16.77
C THR A 176 16.02 -0.57 -16.68
N THR A 177 16.64 -1.64 -17.17
CA THR A 177 16.16 -3.03 -17.03
C THR A 177 16.42 -3.58 -15.62
N GLU A 178 16.82 -2.77 -14.66
CA GLU A 178 16.94 -3.21 -13.27
C GLU A 178 15.53 -3.38 -12.70
N ALA A 179 15.04 -4.61 -12.86
CA ALA A 179 13.90 -5.07 -12.08
C ALA A 179 14.25 -4.92 -10.60
N ASP A 180 13.33 -4.35 -9.82
CA ASP A 180 13.46 -4.30 -8.38
C ASP A 180 13.54 -5.74 -7.87
N LYS A 181 14.74 -6.15 -7.39
CA LYS A 181 15.01 -7.56 -7.01
C LYS A 181 14.11 -8.03 -5.85
N ASP A 182 13.55 -7.09 -5.11
CA ASP A 182 12.66 -7.36 -3.98
C ASP A 182 11.18 -7.22 -4.33
N ALA A 183 10.85 -6.77 -5.55
CA ALA A 183 9.47 -6.68 -6.00
C ALA A 183 8.85 -8.08 -6.12
N PRO A 184 7.62 -8.28 -5.61
CA PRO A 184 6.93 -9.54 -5.80
C PRO A 184 6.53 -9.74 -7.26
N ASP A 185 6.59 -10.99 -7.71
CA ASP A 185 6.00 -11.37 -8.98
C ASP A 185 4.49 -11.63 -8.78
N PHE A 186 3.69 -10.61 -9.01
CA PHE A 186 2.24 -10.68 -8.87
C PHE A 186 1.56 -11.68 -9.80
N THR A 187 2.25 -12.15 -10.86
CA THR A 187 1.70 -13.20 -11.74
C THR A 187 1.78 -14.57 -11.10
N GLN A 188 2.67 -14.77 -10.14
CA GLN A 188 2.88 -16.01 -9.40
C GLN A 188 2.31 -15.96 -7.98
N LEU A 189 2.15 -14.78 -7.40
CA LEU A 189 1.57 -14.59 -6.08
C LEU A 189 0.11 -15.09 -6.07
N GLY A 190 -0.17 -16.10 -5.26
CA GLY A 190 -1.49 -16.73 -5.21
C GLY A 190 -2.30 -16.42 -3.96
N SER A 191 -1.72 -15.72 -2.98
CA SER A 191 -2.40 -15.38 -1.72
C SER A 191 -2.69 -13.90 -1.62
N PRO A 192 -3.97 -13.53 -1.40
CA PRO A 192 -4.37 -12.17 -1.11
C PRO A 192 -4.06 -11.81 0.34
N GLU A 193 -4.10 -10.55 0.68
CA GLU A 193 -4.05 -10.08 2.06
C GLU A 193 -5.21 -10.65 2.89
N MET A 194 -4.93 -11.05 4.15
CA MET A 194 -5.90 -11.74 5.01
C MET A 194 -5.95 -11.09 6.39
N TYR A 195 -7.11 -10.60 6.78
CA TYR A 195 -7.33 -9.85 8.00
C TYR A 195 -7.91 -10.72 9.11
N PHE A 196 -7.49 -10.46 10.35
CA PHE A 196 -7.92 -11.20 11.53
C PHE A 196 -9.13 -10.57 12.22
N GLY A 197 -9.31 -9.26 12.09
CA GLY A 197 -10.40 -8.53 12.72
C GLY A 197 -11.73 -8.63 11.97
N SER A 198 -12.84 -8.59 12.70
CA SER A 198 -14.21 -8.80 12.17
C SER A 198 -14.62 -7.80 11.07
N ASP A 199 -14.04 -6.60 11.04
CA ASP A 199 -14.38 -5.61 10.03
C ASP A 199 -14.01 -6.07 8.60
N ARG A 200 -12.98 -6.94 8.47
CA ARG A 200 -12.45 -7.42 7.17
C ARG A 200 -12.18 -8.94 7.11
N ALA A 201 -12.53 -9.69 8.15
CA ALA A 201 -12.28 -11.13 8.22
C ALA A 201 -13.06 -11.89 7.13
N LYS A 202 -12.35 -12.53 6.22
CA LYS A 202 -12.96 -13.31 5.12
C LYS A 202 -12.33 -14.71 4.96
N ASN A 203 -11.14 -14.92 5.50
CA ASN A 203 -10.31 -16.10 5.25
C ASN A 203 -10.11 -16.98 6.50
N ASN A 204 -10.78 -16.65 7.61
CA ASN A 204 -10.71 -17.43 8.84
C ASN A 204 -11.62 -18.67 8.76
N ALA A 205 -11.03 -19.84 8.68
CA ALA A 205 -11.70 -21.11 8.59
C ALA A 205 -12.14 -21.68 9.95
N SER A 206 -11.78 -21.02 11.06
CA SER A 206 -12.24 -21.43 12.39
C SER A 206 -13.73 -21.12 12.54
N PRO A 207 -14.57 -22.01 13.08
CA PRO A 207 -15.99 -21.76 13.23
C PRO A 207 -16.28 -20.46 14.01
N GLY A 208 -16.97 -19.51 13.36
CA GLY A 208 -17.27 -18.18 13.92
C GLY A 208 -16.07 -17.23 13.99
N GLY A 209 -15.00 -17.50 13.26
CA GLY A 209 -13.78 -16.69 13.25
C GLY A 209 -13.91 -15.37 12.49
N ASP A 210 -15.00 -15.14 11.79
CA ASP A 210 -15.36 -13.89 11.11
C ASP A 210 -16.17 -12.91 11.98
N SER A 211 -16.58 -13.34 13.17
CA SER A 211 -17.46 -12.60 14.05
C SER A 211 -16.77 -12.17 15.33
N ALA A 212 -17.03 -10.94 15.78
CA ALA A 212 -16.49 -10.40 17.02
C ALA A 212 -16.85 -11.24 18.26
N GLY A 213 -15.97 -11.25 19.25
CA GLY A 213 -16.16 -11.89 20.55
C GLY A 213 -15.10 -12.93 20.90
N THR A 214 -15.18 -13.41 22.14
CA THR A 214 -14.21 -14.38 22.70
C THR A 214 -14.73 -15.80 22.56
N ARG A 215 -13.90 -16.70 22.03
CA ARG A 215 -14.22 -18.13 21.83
C ARG A 215 -12.99 -19.00 21.98
N ASP A 216 -13.21 -20.28 22.28
CA ASP A 216 -12.21 -21.32 22.09
C ASP A 216 -12.30 -21.84 20.65
N PHE A 217 -11.27 -21.61 19.89
CA PHE A 217 -11.18 -22.01 18.50
C PHE A 217 -10.44 -23.32 18.31
N THR A 218 -10.89 -24.08 17.31
CA THR A 218 -10.23 -25.27 16.80
C THR A 218 -10.01 -25.14 15.30
N ALA A 219 -8.91 -25.69 14.80
CA ALA A 219 -8.70 -25.73 13.35
C ALA A 219 -9.52 -26.85 12.71
N PRO A 220 -10.00 -26.67 11.48
CA PRO A 220 -10.48 -27.78 10.66
C PRO A 220 -9.33 -28.78 10.39
N SER A 221 -9.68 -30.01 10.02
CA SER A 221 -8.69 -31.05 9.70
C SER A 221 -7.79 -30.68 8.51
N ARG A 222 -8.30 -29.85 7.61
CA ARG A 222 -7.59 -29.31 6.45
C ARG A 222 -7.99 -27.86 6.22
N LEU A 223 -7.02 -27.03 5.83
CA LEU A 223 -7.24 -25.69 5.31
C LEU A 223 -7.21 -25.72 3.78
N GLU A 224 -8.16 -25.06 3.16
CA GLU A 224 -8.06 -24.76 1.73
C GLU A 224 -7.05 -23.64 1.47
N LEU A 225 -6.57 -23.50 0.24
CA LEU A 225 -5.67 -22.43 -0.12
C LEU A 225 -6.30 -21.06 0.22
N ASN A 226 -5.49 -20.17 0.77
CA ASN A 226 -5.91 -18.84 1.24
C ASN A 226 -6.87 -18.86 2.44
N GLN A 227 -6.76 -19.88 3.28
CA GLN A 227 -7.42 -19.92 4.57
C GLN A 227 -6.42 -19.94 5.71
N PHE A 228 -6.78 -19.29 6.81
CA PHE A 228 -6.10 -19.48 8.08
C PHE A 228 -7.09 -19.96 9.15
N ALA A 229 -6.57 -20.53 10.23
CA ALA A 229 -7.36 -20.92 11.39
C ALA A 229 -6.64 -20.56 12.68
N LEU A 230 -7.43 -20.23 13.69
CA LEU A 230 -7.01 -19.99 15.06
C LEU A 230 -7.23 -21.26 15.90
N ILE A 231 -6.36 -21.51 16.85
CA ILE A 231 -6.47 -22.60 17.83
C ILE A 231 -6.18 -22.03 19.21
N GLY A 232 -7.01 -22.40 20.19
CA GLY A 232 -6.97 -21.86 21.54
C GLY A 232 -8.01 -20.76 21.77
N LYS A 233 -7.91 -20.06 22.88
CA LYS A 233 -8.89 -19.04 23.26
C LYS A 233 -8.48 -17.67 22.76
N TRP A 234 -9.26 -17.14 21.81
CA TRP A 234 -9.04 -15.84 21.17
C TRP A 234 -10.25 -14.93 21.32
N GLU A 235 -9.97 -13.65 21.40
CA GLU A 235 -10.94 -12.57 21.23
C GLU A 235 -10.79 -11.96 19.84
N ILE A 236 -11.85 -12.02 19.04
CA ILE A 236 -11.91 -11.33 17.75
C ILE A 236 -12.44 -9.92 17.99
N GLY A 237 -11.58 -8.93 17.84
CA GLY A 237 -11.93 -7.52 17.82
C GLY A 237 -12.24 -7.03 16.41
N ARG A 238 -12.48 -5.73 16.26
CA ARG A 238 -12.78 -5.13 14.96
C ARG A 238 -11.61 -5.23 13.99
N GLN A 239 -10.38 -4.95 14.45
CA GLN A 239 -9.19 -4.86 13.60
C GLN A 239 -8.19 -6.01 13.79
N ASN A 240 -8.32 -6.81 14.83
CA ASN A 240 -7.36 -7.85 15.19
C ASN A 240 -7.99 -9.03 15.92
N ALA A 241 -7.26 -10.14 15.98
CA ALA A 241 -7.51 -11.22 16.91
C ALA A 241 -6.49 -11.18 18.05
N THR A 242 -6.96 -11.25 19.30
CA THR A 242 -6.12 -11.26 20.52
C THR A 242 -6.12 -12.64 21.15
N LEU A 243 -4.95 -13.22 21.40
CA LEU A 243 -4.82 -14.44 22.17
C LEU A 243 -5.05 -14.14 23.64
N VAL A 244 -6.20 -14.55 24.16
CA VAL A 244 -6.57 -14.40 25.60
C VAL A 244 -6.31 -15.68 26.41
N GLY A 245 -6.08 -16.81 25.74
CA GLY A 245 -5.63 -18.04 26.37
C GLY A 245 -4.15 -18.01 26.79
N ALA A 246 -3.74 -19.00 27.59
CA ALA A 246 -2.35 -19.11 28.03
C ALA A 246 -1.37 -19.37 26.87
N ASN A 247 -1.82 -20.06 25.83
CA ASN A 247 -1.12 -20.33 24.57
C ASN A 247 -2.13 -20.44 23.44
N GLY A 248 -1.63 -20.41 22.20
CA GLY A 248 -2.45 -20.56 21.00
C GLY A 248 -1.62 -20.92 19.77
N GLU A 249 -2.32 -21.18 18.69
CA GLU A 249 -1.70 -21.49 17.42
C GLU A 249 -2.46 -20.81 16.29
N ILE A 250 -1.75 -20.41 15.23
CA ILE A 250 -2.32 -19.97 13.96
C ILE A 250 -1.79 -20.91 12.88
N ARG A 251 -2.68 -21.41 12.03
CA ARG A 251 -2.33 -22.13 10.80
C ARG A 251 -2.76 -21.36 9.59
N LEU A 252 -1.96 -21.39 8.54
CA LEU A 252 -2.22 -20.67 7.29
C LEU A 252 -1.84 -21.57 6.10
N HIS A 253 -2.74 -21.73 5.14
CA HIS A 253 -2.41 -22.33 3.83
C HIS A 253 -2.30 -21.21 2.80
N PHE A 254 -1.11 -21.05 2.20
CA PHE A 254 -0.79 -19.91 1.34
C PHE A 254 0.03 -20.34 0.12
N LYS A 255 0.02 -19.47 -0.92
CA LYS A 255 0.91 -19.56 -2.09
C LYS A 255 1.62 -18.22 -2.27
N ALA A 256 2.86 -18.14 -1.82
CA ALA A 256 3.71 -16.96 -1.91
C ALA A 256 5.19 -17.33 -1.72
N LYS A 257 6.09 -16.41 -2.09
CA LYS A 257 7.51 -16.52 -1.74
C LYS A 257 7.79 -16.07 -0.32
N LYS A 258 7.12 -14.98 0.12
CA LYS A 258 7.28 -14.41 1.46
C LYS A 258 5.94 -14.31 2.18
N VAL A 259 5.96 -14.52 3.49
CA VAL A 259 4.82 -14.27 4.39
C VAL A 259 5.25 -13.28 5.45
N HIS A 260 4.47 -12.20 5.55
CA HIS A 260 4.60 -11.22 6.59
C HIS A 260 3.32 -11.19 7.44
N MET A 261 3.44 -10.72 8.67
CA MET A 261 2.30 -10.49 9.55
C MET A 261 2.44 -9.13 10.23
N VAL A 262 1.39 -8.36 10.24
CA VAL A 262 1.26 -7.23 11.14
C VAL A 262 0.77 -7.77 12.48
N ALA A 263 1.57 -7.57 13.51
CA ALA A 263 1.31 -8.11 14.84
C ALA A 263 1.88 -7.20 15.93
N SER A 264 1.41 -7.41 17.16
CA SER A 264 1.98 -6.85 18.38
C SER A 264 1.80 -7.81 19.56
N ALA A 265 2.43 -7.51 20.69
CA ALA A 265 2.17 -8.21 21.93
C ALA A 265 2.32 -7.25 23.12
N ASN A 266 1.57 -7.52 24.20
CA ASN A 266 1.66 -6.75 25.45
C ASN A 266 3.06 -6.81 26.07
N ASP A 267 3.65 -8.01 26.07
CA ASP A 267 5.05 -8.28 26.41
C ASP A 267 5.69 -9.02 25.24
N ALA A 268 7.02 -9.04 25.17
CA ALA A 268 7.73 -9.77 24.14
C ALA A 268 7.34 -11.27 24.14
N VAL A 269 6.93 -11.77 22.98
CA VAL A 269 6.56 -13.16 22.74
C VAL A 269 7.38 -13.70 21.59
N THR A 270 8.06 -14.82 21.82
CA THR A 270 8.80 -15.52 20.76
C THR A 270 7.91 -16.59 20.14
N LEU A 271 7.61 -16.42 18.88
CA LEU A 271 6.79 -17.32 18.08
C LEU A 271 7.63 -18.51 17.61
N GLU A 272 7.11 -19.73 17.77
CA GLU A 272 7.67 -20.90 17.13
C GLU A 272 7.00 -21.09 15.77
N ILE A 273 7.82 -21.10 14.71
CA ILE A 273 7.34 -21.12 13.33
C ILE A 273 7.75 -22.43 12.67
N ALA A 274 6.83 -23.07 11.96
CA ALA A 274 7.10 -24.19 11.09
C ALA A 274 6.41 -24.02 9.74
N VAL A 275 7.07 -24.45 8.67
CA VAL A 275 6.50 -24.51 7.31
C VAL A 275 6.57 -25.95 6.82
N ASP A 276 5.42 -26.49 6.42
CA ASP A 276 5.25 -27.91 6.04
C ASP A 276 5.80 -28.86 7.11
N GLY A 277 5.60 -28.53 8.38
CA GLY A 277 6.08 -29.29 9.51
C GLY A 277 7.58 -29.14 9.84
N LYS A 278 8.34 -28.36 9.05
CA LYS A 278 9.78 -28.11 9.30
C LYS A 278 9.94 -26.83 10.13
N PRO A 279 10.66 -26.88 11.26
CA PRO A 279 10.94 -25.71 12.06
C PRO A 279 11.71 -24.63 11.28
N MET A 280 11.33 -23.38 11.48
CA MET A 280 11.98 -22.18 10.96
C MET A 280 12.61 -21.38 12.10
N ALA A 281 13.36 -20.33 11.77
CA ALA A 281 13.88 -19.41 12.78
C ALA A 281 12.72 -18.77 13.56
N PRO A 282 12.79 -18.69 14.90
CA PRO A 282 11.75 -18.07 15.70
C PRO A 282 11.71 -16.56 15.48
N VAL A 283 10.53 -15.95 15.66
CA VAL A 283 10.33 -14.51 15.53
C VAL A 283 9.82 -13.94 16.85
N THR A 284 10.51 -12.93 17.40
CA THR A 284 10.05 -12.23 18.61
C THR A 284 9.20 -11.03 18.24
N VAL A 285 7.97 -11.02 18.73
CA VAL A 285 6.97 -9.97 18.56
C VAL A 285 6.80 -9.19 19.85
N GLN A 286 6.77 -7.85 19.75
CA GLN A 286 6.45 -6.94 20.86
C GLN A 286 5.77 -5.69 20.30
N LYS A 287 6.51 -4.82 19.59
CA LYS A 287 5.97 -3.57 19.03
C LYS A 287 4.98 -3.86 17.89
N SER A 288 4.00 -2.98 17.72
CA SER A 288 3.05 -3.01 16.60
C SER A 288 3.75 -2.66 15.29
N LYS A 289 4.02 -3.64 14.46
CA LYS A 289 4.71 -3.49 13.17
C LYS A 289 4.55 -4.72 12.28
N LEU A 290 5.09 -4.63 11.07
CA LEU A 290 5.25 -5.78 10.17
C LEU A 290 6.44 -6.66 10.62
N TYR A 291 6.20 -7.98 10.65
CA TYR A 291 7.18 -9.03 10.91
C TYR A 291 7.22 -9.99 9.72
N THR A 292 8.42 -10.35 9.25
CA THR A 292 8.59 -11.42 8.26
C THR A 292 8.62 -12.74 8.98
N LEU A 293 7.73 -13.67 8.59
CA LEU A 293 7.61 -15.01 9.19
C LEU A 293 8.25 -16.08 8.32
N PHE A 294 8.23 -15.88 7.00
CA PHE A 294 8.77 -16.82 6.03
C PHE A 294 9.37 -16.04 4.84
N ASP A 295 10.53 -16.52 4.35
CA ASP A 295 11.17 -16.06 3.11
C ASP A 295 11.72 -17.31 2.40
N GLY A 296 11.03 -17.73 1.33
CA GLY A 296 11.31 -18.94 0.59
C GLY A 296 11.95 -18.69 -0.78
N ASP A 297 12.25 -19.78 -1.47
CA ASP A 297 12.95 -19.74 -2.78
C ASP A 297 12.02 -19.49 -3.97
N GLY A 298 10.70 -19.43 -3.77
CA GLY A 298 9.73 -19.23 -4.85
C GLY A 298 8.28 -19.28 -4.41
N TYR A 299 7.37 -19.06 -5.36
CA TYR A 299 5.93 -18.99 -5.13
C TYR A 299 5.31 -20.40 -5.14
N LYS A 300 5.33 -21.05 -4.00
CA LYS A 300 4.82 -22.43 -3.81
C LYS A 300 3.69 -22.43 -2.78
N ASP A 301 2.89 -23.49 -2.82
CA ASP A 301 1.89 -23.78 -1.80
C ASP A 301 2.60 -24.32 -0.56
N HIS A 302 2.27 -23.73 0.60
CA HIS A 302 2.84 -24.10 1.88
C HIS A 302 1.79 -24.01 3.00
N VAL A 303 1.98 -24.79 4.06
CA VAL A 303 1.25 -24.64 5.32
C VAL A 303 2.19 -24.09 6.37
N LEU A 304 1.90 -22.86 6.83
CA LEU A 304 2.58 -22.21 7.94
C LEU A 304 1.85 -22.55 9.25
N THR A 305 2.61 -22.92 10.26
CA THR A 305 2.14 -23.08 11.64
C THR A 305 2.90 -22.13 12.55
N ILE A 306 2.18 -21.34 13.33
CA ILE A 306 2.73 -20.37 14.29
C ILE A 306 2.22 -20.76 15.67
N LYS A 307 3.09 -21.24 16.55
CA LYS A 307 2.76 -21.48 17.95
C LYS A 307 3.13 -20.27 18.80
N ILE A 308 2.20 -19.86 19.63
CA ILE A 308 2.30 -18.66 20.47
C ILE A 308 2.23 -19.14 21.91
N PRO A 309 3.36 -19.14 22.65
CA PRO A 309 3.47 -19.74 23.97
C PRO A 309 2.87 -18.91 25.11
N LYS A 310 2.42 -17.67 24.82
CA LYS A 310 1.93 -16.75 25.85
C LYS A 310 0.77 -15.90 25.33
N GLY A 311 -0.25 -15.67 26.16
CA GLY A 311 -1.35 -14.74 25.87
C GLY A 311 -0.92 -13.29 25.76
N GLY A 312 -1.83 -12.44 25.26
CA GLY A 312 -1.55 -11.02 25.00
C GLY A 312 -0.87 -10.75 23.63
N PHE A 313 -0.90 -11.72 22.75
CA PHE A 313 -0.49 -11.55 21.34
C PHE A 313 -1.67 -11.06 20.50
N HIS A 314 -1.41 -10.11 19.60
CA HIS A 314 -2.39 -9.50 18.70
C HIS A 314 -1.97 -9.72 17.25
N ALA A 315 -2.83 -10.37 16.47
CA ALA A 315 -2.67 -10.56 15.02
C ALA A 315 -3.62 -9.62 14.27
N PHE A 316 -3.11 -8.86 13.29
CA PHE A 316 -3.90 -7.90 12.51
C PHE A 316 -4.13 -8.39 11.08
N THR A 317 -3.09 -8.67 10.33
CA THR A 317 -3.17 -9.15 8.96
C THR A 317 -1.98 -10.01 8.56
N PHE A 318 -2.21 -10.96 7.65
CA PHE A 318 -1.17 -11.55 6.82
C PHE A 318 -1.05 -10.79 5.51
N THR A 319 0.19 -10.58 5.05
CA THR A 319 0.48 -9.98 3.75
C THR A 319 1.65 -10.74 3.11
N PHE A 320 1.73 -10.72 1.78
CA PHE A 320 2.53 -11.65 1.02
C PHE A 320 3.44 -10.97 -0.01
N GLY A 321 4.47 -11.69 -0.47
CA GLY A 321 5.39 -11.22 -1.50
C GLY A 321 6.15 -12.33 -2.19
#